data_c3b5d5c709ac71c18b673cd535d3dfb4
#
_entry.id   c3b5d5c709ac71c18b673cd535d3dfb4
#
_cell.length_a   1.000
_cell.length_b   1.000
_cell.length_c   1.000
_cell.angle_alpha   90.00
_cell.angle_beta   90.00
_cell.angle_gamma   90.00
#
_symmetry.space_group_name_H-M   'P 1'
#
loop_
_entity.id
_entity.type
_entity.pdbx_description
1 polymer ?
#
loop_
_entity_poly.entity_id
_entity_poly.type
_entity_poly.pdbx_seq_one_letter_code
_entity_poly.pdbx_strand_id
1 'polypeptide(L)'
;MNGQPAAMPPPHPFTLRLALGLVGVLIAALSSGLNDRVTDLALADIRAALGIDFDTGSWITSAYQAAEVAAMMVAPWFAVTFSLRRFTLAATLGFCLMAAIQPLVINTSGFIALRVIQGIFGGALPPMLMTVALRFLPPGIKLYGLAAYAMTATFGPNMAASLAAFWTDSVGWQFTFWQVIPPCLIAALLIGWGLPQDPLRLERFRQIDAPGMLTGCSGIALLILALTQGERLDWFQSPLISGMLLSAAALLLVFLINEWYHPLPLFRLQMLQRRNLTHGLLVLAGVLMVGLSGSALPSAYFAQIDGFRTAQFAPLALTIGLPQLLIAPLLAALLNLRWIDCRWMLTAGAGMLILSCLMGMQITSEWARQNFWAIQVLQAFGQPMMILPVLMSATSVVMPPEGPFASAMFNTVRGFSSVAAGVLVENFLTHREKFHSHT
;
A
#
# COMPACT_ATOMS: atom_id res chain seq x y z
N MET A 1 18.36 -3.99 -39.21
CA MET A 1 18.43 -2.54 -38.96
C MET A 1 18.84 -2.35 -37.51
N ASN A 2 20.08 -1.90 -37.31
CA ASN A 2 20.69 -1.75 -36.00
C ASN A 2 20.11 -0.51 -35.30
N GLY A 3 19.10 -0.74 -34.47
CA GLY A 3 18.59 0.30 -33.56
C GLY A 3 19.61 0.48 -32.42
N GLN A 4 20.47 1.48 -32.52
CA GLN A 4 21.24 1.96 -31.37
C GLN A 4 20.24 2.30 -30.26
N PRO A 5 20.46 1.83 -29.01
CA PRO A 5 19.63 2.26 -27.89
C PRO A 5 19.79 3.78 -27.76
N ALA A 6 18.68 4.49 -27.80
CA ALA A 6 18.65 5.94 -27.61
C ALA A 6 19.43 6.28 -26.33
N ALA A 7 20.45 7.13 -26.46
CA ALA A 7 21.29 7.56 -25.35
C ALA A 7 20.39 8.05 -24.21
N MET A 8 20.56 7.49 -23.02
CA MET A 8 19.84 7.94 -21.84
C MET A 8 20.14 9.43 -21.63
N PRO A 9 19.13 10.27 -21.40
CA PRO A 9 19.39 11.65 -21.03
C PRO A 9 20.27 11.68 -19.78
N PRO A 10 21.21 12.64 -19.68
CA PRO A 10 22.10 12.72 -18.54
C PRO A 10 21.29 12.79 -17.23
N PRO A 11 21.77 12.15 -16.15
CA PRO A 11 21.06 12.15 -14.88
C PRO A 11 20.82 13.60 -14.44
N HIS A 12 19.56 13.94 -14.15
CA HIS A 12 19.24 15.27 -13.63
C HIS A 12 20.02 15.50 -12.32
N PRO A 13 20.71 16.63 -12.17
CA PRO A 13 21.41 16.93 -10.92
C PRO A 13 20.38 16.97 -9.78
N PHE A 14 20.72 16.36 -8.65
CA PHE A 14 19.88 16.41 -7.47
C PHE A 14 19.84 17.84 -6.93
N THR A 15 18.68 18.46 -7.05
CA THR A 15 18.45 19.85 -6.63
C THR A 15 17.41 19.88 -5.51
N LEU A 16 17.40 20.95 -4.72
CA LEU A 16 16.34 21.17 -3.71
C LEU A 16 14.94 21.09 -4.33
N ARG A 17 14.80 21.56 -5.56
CA ARG A 17 13.55 21.49 -6.32
C ARG A 17 13.09 20.04 -6.50
N LEU A 18 13.97 19.14 -6.92
CA LEU A 18 13.67 17.72 -7.08
C LEU A 18 13.36 17.06 -5.72
N ALA A 19 14.08 17.42 -4.66
CA ALA A 19 13.83 16.94 -3.32
C ALA A 19 12.40 17.31 -2.84
N LEU A 20 11.99 18.55 -3.04
CA LEU A 20 10.63 19.00 -2.71
C LEU A 20 9.57 18.31 -3.57
N GLY A 21 9.84 18.04 -4.85
CA GLY A 21 8.99 17.22 -5.69
C GLY A 21 8.81 15.80 -5.15
N LEU A 22 9.90 15.16 -4.68
CA LEU A 22 9.86 13.85 -4.05
C LEU A 22 9.02 13.86 -2.75
N VAL A 23 9.20 14.90 -1.91
CA VAL A 23 8.40 15.11 -0.69
C VAL A 23 6.91 15.25 -1.06
N GLY A 24 6.58 15.97 -2.13
CA GLY A 24 5.21 16.06 -2.62
C GLY A 24 4.62 14.70 -2.99
N VAL A 25 5.37 13.86 -3.72
CA VAL A 25 4.92 12.50 -4.06
C VAL A 25 4.78 11.62 -2.82
N LEU A 26 5.68 11.75 -1.84
CA LEU A 26 5.58 11.06 -0.56
C LEU A 26 4.31 11.44 0.20
N ILE A 27 4.03 12.75 0.32
CA ILE A 27 2.80 13.25 0.98
C ILE A 27 1.56 12.70 0.28
N ALA A 28 1.52 12.72 -1.06
CA ALA A 28 0.40 12.16 -1.83
C ALA A 28 0.21 10.66 -1.58
N ALA A 29 1.29 9.87 -1.61
CA ALA A 29 1.24 8.43 -1.38
C ALA A 29 0.85 8.08 0.08
N LEU A 30 1.35 8.84 1.06
CA LEU A 30 0.94 8.69 2.47
C LEU A 30 -0.53 9.06 2.67
N SER A 31 -1.01 10.12 2.02
CA SER A 31 -2.41 10.55 2.11
C SER A 31 -3.37 9.49 1.56
N SER A 32 -3.01 8.82 0.47
CA SER A 32 -3.79 7.71 -0.09
C SER A 32 -3.88 6.53 0.89
N GLY A 33 -2.75 6.03 1.36
CA GLY A 33 -2.71 4.90 2.30
C GLY A 33 -3.34 5.21 3.66
N LEU A 34 -3.22 6.45 4.15
CA LEU A 34 -3.90 6.90 5.37
C LEU A 34 -5.40 6.95 5.17
N ASN A 35 -5.90 7.48 4.05
CA ASN A 35 -7.34 7.57 3.79
C ASN A 35 -8.00 6.18 3.73
N ASP A 36 -7.35 5.19 3.09
CA ASP A 36 -7.85 3.81 3.08
C ASP A 36 -8.03 3.28 4.51
N ARG A 37 -6.97 3.32 5.31
CA ARG A 37 -6.98 2.78 6.67
C ARG A 37 -7.86 3.56 7.65
N VAL A 38 -7.89 4.88 7.54
CA VAL A 38 -8.78 5.71 8.38
C VAL A 38 -10.24 5.42 8.06
N THR A 39 -10.59 5.26 6.78
CA THR A 39 -11.96 4.92 6.37
C THR A 39 -12.36 3.53 6.85
N ASP A 40 -11.45 2.55 6.77
CA ASP A 40 -11.68 1.18 7.24
C ASP A 40 -11.96 1.17 8.76
N LEU A 41 -11.15 1.86 9.54
CA LEU A 41 -11.32 1.97 11.00
C LEU A 41 -12.55 2.79 11.41
N ALA A 42 -12.98 3.76 10.60
CA ALA A 42 -14.17 4.58 10.82
C ALA A 42 -15.45 4.00 10.18
N LEU A 43 -15.37 2.81 9.57
CA LEU A 43 -16.47 2.23 8.78
C LEU A 43 -17.76 2.08 9.59
N ALA A 44 -17.67 1.74 10.87
CA ALA A 44 -18.85 1.63 11.75
C ALA A 44 -19.60 2.95 11.89
N ASP A 45 -18.86 4.04 12.10
CA ASP A 45 -19.44 5.39 12.23
C ASP A 45 -20.00 5.89 10.90
N ILE A 46 -19.32 5.61 9.79
CA ILE A 46 -19.78 5.93 8.43
C ILE A 46 -21.08 5.20 8.13
N ARG A 47 -21.17 3.90 8.44
CA ARG A 47 -22.38 3.11 8.24
C ARG A 47 -23.55 3.63 9.07
N ALA A 48 -23.30 3.94 10.35
CA ALA A 48 -24.31 4.51 11.23
C ALA A 48 -24.85 5.83 10.69
N ALA A 49 -23.96 6.71 10.18
CA ALA A 49 -24.35 8.00 9.61
C ALA A 49 -25.13 7.88 8.30
N LEU A 50 -24.80 6.88 7.46
CA LEU A 50 -25.50 6.63 6.19
C LEU A 50 -26.75 5.75 6.35
N GLY A 51 -26.99 5.18 7.55
CA GLY A 51 -28.11 4.28 7.80
C GLY A 51 -28.02 2.97 7.01
N ILE A 52 -26.81 2.44 6.77
CA ILE A 52 -26.58 1.21 6.01
C ILE A 52 -26.15 0.06 6.91
N ASP A 53 -26.53 -1.14 6.50
CA ASP A 53 -26.20 -2.40 7.18
C ASP A 53 -24.71 -2.77 7.04
N PHE A 54 -24.31 -3.80 7.77
CA PHE A 54 -22.92 -4.30 7.73
C PHE A 54 -22.56 -4.82 6.33
N ASP A 55 -23.45 -5.54 5.71
CA ASP A 55 -23.23 -6.19 4.42
C ASP A 55 -22.96 -5.18 3.29
N THR A 56 -23.81 -4.18 3.21
CA THR A 56 -23.65 -3.09 2.23
C THR A 56 -22.41 -2.24 2.54
N GLY A 57 -22.15 -1.98 3.83
CA GLY A 57 -21.01 -1.18 4.26
C GLY A 57 -19.66 -1.83 3.94
N SER A 58 -19.57 -3.15 3.99
CA SER A 58 -18.32 -3.88 3.67
C SER A 58 -17.84 -3.65 2.22
N TRP A 59 -18.77 -3.36 1.29
CA TRP A 59 -18.42 -3.03 -0.09
C TRP A 59 -17.72 -1.67 -0.23
N ILE A 60 -17.87 -0.76 0.72
CA ILE A 60 -17.23 0.57 0.70
C ILE A 60 -15.71 0.43 0.71
N THR A 61 -15.18 -0.43 1.59
CA THR A 61 -13.74 -0.68 1.71
C THR A 61 -13.25 -1.66 0.65
N SER A 62 -13.97 -2.76 0.42
CA SER A 62 -13.60 -3.78 -0.57
C SER A 62 -13.50 -3.24 -2.00
N ALA A 63 -14.46 -2.41 -2.42
CA ALA A 63 -14.47 -1.81 -3.74
C ALA A 63 -13.30 -0.82 -3.94
N TYR A 64 -12.97 -0.04 -2.92
CA TYR A 64 -11.79 0.82 -2.93
C TYR A 64 -10.51 0.00 -3.08
N GLN A 65 -10.29 -1.01 -2.23
CA GLN A 65 -9.09 -1.83 -2.25
C GLN A 65 -8.90 -2.60 -3.56
N ALA A 66 -9.99 -3.12 -4.12
CA ALA A 66 -9.96 -3.78 -5.43
C ALA A 66 -9.51 -2.83 -6.55
N ALA A 67 -10.07 -1.62 -6.57
CA ALA A 67 -9.71 -0.58 -7.54
C ALA A 67 -8.29 -0.05 -7.32
N GLU A 68 -7.87 0.11 -6.06
CA GLU A 68 -6.53 0.55 -5.67
C GLU A 68 -5.46 -0.41 -6.17
N VAL A 69 -5.59 -1.70 -5.88
CA VAL A 69 -4.58 -2.70 -6.29
C VAL A 69 -4.55 -2.86 -7.81
N ALA A 70 -5.70 -2.82 -8.48
CA ALA A 70 -5.78 -2.83 -9.94
C ALA A 70 -5.08 -1.61 -10.55
N ALA A 71 -5.26 -0.42 -9.98
CA ALA A 71 -4.60 0.79 -10.44
C ALA A 71 -3.08 0.77 -10.21
N MET A 72 -2.59 0.17 -9.11
CA MET A 72 -1.15 0.00 -8.85
C MET A 72 -0.45 -0.75 -9.99
N MET A 73 -1.12 -1.69 -10.63
CA MET A 73 -0.60 -2.49 -11.74
C MET A 73 -0.31 -1.64 -12.98
N VAL A 74 -1.22 -0.75 -13.34
CA VAL A 74 -1.18 -0.01 -14.62
C VAL A 74 -0.60 1.41 -14.48
N ALA A 75 -0.60 1.99 -13.31
CA ALA A 75 -0.19 3.38 -13.08
C ALA A 75 1.22 3.72 -13.61
N PRO A 76 2.28 2.89 -13.43
CA PRO A 76 3.60 3.19 -13.97
C PRO A 76 3.64 3.25 -15.49
N TRP A 77 2.82 2.46 -16.19
CA TRP A 77 2.71 2.50 -17.64
C TRP A 77 2.15 3.84 -18.11
N PHE A 78 1.05 4.29 -17.48
CA PHE A 78 0.44 5.59 -17.78
C PHE A 78 1.37 6.76 -17.41
N ALA A 79 2.09 6.66 -16.30
CA ALA A 79 3.03 7.69 -15.88
C ALA A 79 4.16 7.92 -16.89
N VAL A 80 4.68 6.85 -17.50
CA VAL A 80 5.69 6.96 -18.56
C VAL A 80 5.09 7.53 -19.85
N THR A 81 3.83 7.24 -20.12
CA THR A 81 3.13 7.68 -21.33
C THR A 81 2.71 9.16 -21.28
N PHE A 82 2.10 9.59 -20.15
CA PHE A 82 1.61 10.97 -19.97
C PHE A 82 2.60 11.92 -19.31
N SER A 83 3.82 11.52 -19.06
CA SER A 83 4.79 12.19 -18.20
C SER A 83 4.49 11.98 -16.71
N LEU A 84 5.54 11.57 -15.98
CA LEU A 84 5.45 11.26 -14.55
C LEU A 84 4.86 12.43 -13.74
N ARG A 85 5.31 13.67 -14.01
CA ARG A 85 4.78 14.88 -13.33
C ARG A 85 3.29 15.09 -13.59
N ARG A 86 2.86 15.07 -14.85
CA ARG A 86 1.45 15.32 -15.20
C ARG A 86 0.53 14.25 -14.65
N PHE A 87 0.93 12.98 -14.79
CA PHE A 87 0.15 11.86 -14.30
C PHE A 87 0.01 11.88 -12.78
N THR A 88 1.12 12.08 -12.05
CA THR A 88 1.09 12.14 -10.57
C THR A 88 0.26 13.32 -10.09
N LEU A 89 0.37 14.48 -10.75
CA LEU A 89 -0.43 15.65 -10.41
C LEU A 89 -1.93 15.40 -10.64
N ALA A 90 -2.29 14.82 -11.79
CA ALA A 90 -3.68 14.48 -12.11
C ALA A 90 -4.24 13.44 -11.12
N ALA A 91 -3.46 12.41 -10.77
CA ALA A 91 -3.86 11.41 -9.79
C ALA A 91 -4.06 12.02 -8.39
N THR A 92 -3.16 12.91 -7.95
CA THR A 92 -3.27 13.59 -6.65
C THR A 92 -4.49 14.49 -6.60
N LEU A 93 -4.73 15.29 -7.64
CA LEU A 93 -5.90 16.18 -7.70
C LEU A 93 -7.21 15.39 -7.86
N GLY A 94 -7.22 14.32 -8.65
CA GLY A 94 -8.37 13.42 -8.79
C GLY A 94 -8.72 12.75 -7.46
N PHE A 95 -7.71 12.24 -6.73
CA PHE A 95 -7.88 11.66 -5.40
C PHE A 95 -8.46 12.70 -4.41
N CYS A 96 -7.91 13.91 -4.39
CA CYS A 96 -8.38 15.02 -3.57
C CYS A 96 -9.84 15.40 -3.89
N LEU A 97 -10.19 15.48 -5.17
CA LEU A 97 -11.54 15.79 -5.62
C LEU A 97 -12.55 14.73 -5.18
N MET A 98 -12.21 13.46 -5.35
CA MET A 98 -13.08 12.36 -4.90
C MET A 98 -13.27 12.40 -3.38
N ALA A 99 -12.21 12.64 -2.60
CA ALA A 99 -12.30 12.80 -1.16
C ALA A 99 -13.19 13.99 -0.73
N ALA A 100 -13.15 15.09 -1.48
CA ALA A 100 -13.99 16.26 -1.21
C ALA A 100 -15.49 15.99 -1.46
N ILE A 101 -15.81 15.24 -2.52
CA ILE A 101 -17.20 14.94 -2.91
C ILE A 101 -17.80 13.81 -2.07
N GLN A 102 -16.96 12.84 -1.62
CA GLN A 102 -17.41 11.61 -0.96
C GLN A 102 -18.45 11.83 0.16
N PRO A 103 -18.24 12.72 1.14
CA PRO A 103 -19.20 12.92 2.22
C PRO A 103 -20.49 13.64 1.81
N LEU A 104 -20.55 14.18 0.60
CA LEU A 104 -21.73 14.89 0.07
C LEU A 104 -22.73 13.93 -0.59
N VAL A 105 -22.31 12.70 -0.88
CA VAL A 105 -23.13 11.70 -1.55
C VAL A 105 -23.75 10.76 -0.50
N ILE A 106 -25.06 10.85 -0.36
CA ILE A 106 -25.83 10.03 0.60
C ILE A 106 -26.26 8.69 0.00
N ASN A 107 -26.41 8.64 -1.34
CA ASN A 107 -26.80 7.40 -2.02
C ASN A 107 -25.67 6.37 -1.94
N THR A 108 -25.95 5.21 -1.37
CA THR A 108 -24.98 4.12 -1.14
C THR A 108 -24.29 3.66 -2.42
N SER A 109 -25.04 3.46 -3.51
CA SER A 109 -24.44 3.05 -4.80
C SER A 109 -23.51 4.12 -5.36
N GLY A 110 -23.90 5.40 -5.26
CA GLY A 110 -23.04 6.52 -5.63
C GLY A 110 -21.80 6.63 -4.73
N PHE A 111 -21.95 6.38 -3.44
CA PHE A 111 -20.87 6.37 -2.48
C PHE A 111 -19.82 5.30 -2.82
N ILE A 112 -20.27 4.05 -3.10
CA ILE A 112 -19.40 2.95 -3.51
C ILE A 112 -18.72 3.26 -4.86
N ALA A 113 -19.46 3.80 -5.84
CA ALA A 113 -18.89 4.19 -7.13
C ALA A 113 -17.78 5.24 -7.00
N LEU A 114 -17.99 6.25 -6.15
CA LEU A 114 -16.94 7.23 -5.84
C LEU A 114 -15.73 6.60 -5.15
N ARG A 115 -15.94 5.61 -4.27
CA ARG A 115 -14.84 4.86 -3.64
C ARG A 115 -14.02 4.09 -4.68
N VAL A 116 -14.64 3.48 -5.69
CA VAL A 116 -13.93 2.84 -6.80
C VAL A 116 -13.06 3.88 -7.54
N ILE A 117 -13.62 5.02 -7.91
CA ILE A 117 -12.89 6.08 -8.62
C ILE A 117 -11.76 6.64 -7.74
N GLN A 118 -12.01 6.85 -6.46
CA GLN A 118 -11.00 7.28 -5.48
C GLN A 118 -9.88 6.25 -5.36
N GLY A 119 -10.21 4.94 -5.32
CA GLY A 119 -9.25 3.84 -5.31
C GLY A 119 -8.34 3.82 -6.54
N ILE A 120 -8.89 4.10 -7.74
CA ILE A 120 -8.08 4.21 -8.97
C ILE A 120 -7.04 5.33 -8.85
N PHE A 121 -7.43 6.51 -8.39
CA PHE A 121 -6.49 7.60 -8.19
C PHE A 121 -5.52 7.33 -7.04
N GLY A 122 -6.01 6.80 -5.92
CA GLY A 122 -5.20 6.46 -4.74
C GLY A 122 -4.15 5.41 -5.03
N GLY A 123 -4.53 4.32 -5.72
CA GLY A 123 -3.63 3.25 -6.11
C GLY A 123 -2.54 3.66 -7.10
N ALA A 124 -2.74 4.78 -7.81
CA ALA A 124 -1.72 5.31 -8.69
C ALA A 124 -0.55 5.98 -7.93
N LEU A 125 -0.73 6.45 -6.70
CA LEU A 125 0.24 7.30 -5.99
C LEU A 125 1.46 6.53 -5.43
N PRO A 126 1.34 5.38 -4.73
CA PRO A 126 2.51 4.66 -4.23
C PRO A 126 3.49 4.20 -5.32
N PRO A 127 3.05 3.70 -6.50
CA PRO A 127 3.96 3.37 -7.59
C PRO A 127 4.73 4.57 -8.11
N MET A 128 4.16 5.78 -8.06
CA MET A 128 4.85 6.99 -8.49
C MET A 128 6.02 7.32 -7.58
N LEU A 129 5.86 7.17 -6.26
CA LEU A 129 6.95 7.39 -5.32
C LEU A 129 8.14 6.48 -5.60
N MET A 130 7.89 5.18 -5.81
CA MET A 130 8.93 4.22 -6.15
C MET A 130 9.57 4.53 -7.52
N THR A 131 8.77 4.89 -8.51
CA THR A 131 9.25 5.25 -9.85
C THR A 131 10.15 6.48 -9.81
N VAL A 132 9.77 7.52 -9.04
CA VAL A 132 10.60 8.72 -8.84
C VAL A 132 11.92 8.37 -8.15
N ALA A 133 11.85 7.55 -7.09
CA ALA A 133 13.04 7.13 -6.34
C ALA A 133 14.03 6.33 -7.22
N LEU A 134 13.53 5.42 -8.04
CA LEU A 134 14.36 4.58 -8.92
C LEU A 134 14.94 5.34 -10.12
N ARG A 135 14.21 6.34 -10.63
CA ARG A 135 14.56 7.03 -11.88
C ARG A 135 15.40 8.29 -11.70
N PHE A 136 15.08 9.10 -10.68
CA PHE A 136 15.66 10.44 -10.55
C PHE A 136 16.70 10.56 -9.45
N LEU A 137 16.73 9.64 -8.48
CA LEU A 137 17.68 9.75 -7.38
C LEU A 137 19.02 9.13 -7.75
N PRO A 138 20.14 9.89 -7.52
CA PRO A 138 21.47 9.36 -7.68
C PRO A 138 21.76 8.24 -6.66
N PRO A 139 22.71 7.32 -6.95
CA PRO A 139 22.98 6.15 -6.10
C PRO A 139 23.22 6.48 -4.63
N GLY A 140 23.88 7.59 -4.31
CA GLY A 140 24.20 7.98 -2.93
C GLY A 140 22.99 8.37 -2.06
N ILE A 141 21.89 8.76 -2.67
CA ILE A 141 20.66 9.15 -1.95
C ILE A 141 19.45 8.30 -2.32
N LYS A 142 19.61 7.33 -3.22
CA LYS A 142 18.53 6.42 -3.64
C LYS A 142 17.89 5.69 -2.45
N LEU A 143 18.68 5.34 -1.44
CA LEU A 143 18.20 4.67 -0.23
C LEU A 143 17.21 5.53 0.57
N TYR A 144 17.37 6.85 0.61
CA TYR A 144 16.38 7.73 1.25
C TYR A 144 15.05 7.74 0.51
N GLY A 145 15.07 7.66 -0.81
CA GLY A 145 13.86 7.49 -1.61
C GLY A 145 13.15 6.16 -1.35
N LEU A 146 13.92 5.07 -1.21
CA LEU A 146 13.39 3.76 -0.83
C LEU A 146 12.89 3.74 0.62
N ALA A 147 13.54 4.46 1.54
CA ALA A 147 13.06 4.64 2.91
C ALA A 147 11.73 5.41 2.94
N ALA A 148 11.61 6.48 2.16
CA ALA A 148 10.35 7.21 1.98
C ALA A 148 9.23 6.29 1.45
N TYR A 149 9.55 5.41 0.50
CA TYR A 149 8.61 4.40 0.03
C TYR A 149 8.27 3.37 1.14
N ALA A 150 9.24 2.90 1.90
CA ALA A 150 9.02 1.98 3.02
C ALA A 150 8.08 2.58 4.09
N MET A 151 8.20 3.89 4.37
CA MET A 151 7.33 4.62 5.29
C MET A 151 5.84 4.54 4.90
N THR A 152 5.51 4.47 3.61
CA THR A 152 4.10 4.33 3.20
C THR A 152 3.49 2.98 3.65
N ALA A 153 4.31 1.98 3.93
CA ALA A 153 3.85 0.68 4.44
C ALA A 153 3.85 0.60 5.98
N THR A 154 4.65 1.40 6.67
CA THR A 154 4.85 1.31 8.12
C THR A 154 4.20 2.47 8.88
N PHE A 155 4.37 3.70 8.43
CA PHE A 155 3.81 4.90 9.07
C PHE A 155 2.28 4.98 8.90
N GLY A 156 1.78 4.85 7.67
CA GLY A 156 0.36 5.05 7.35
C GLY A 156 -0.58 4.17 8.20
N PRO A 157 -0.43 2.83 8.17
CA PRO A 157 -1.31 1.94 8.94
C PRO A 157 -1.31 2.21 10.45
N ASN A 158 -0.16 2.57 11.02
CA ASN A 158 -0.03 2.81 12.46
C ASN A 158 -0.51 4.20 12.90
N MET A 159 -0.54 5.19 12.00
CA MET A 159 -1.14 6.51 12.26
C MET A 159 -2.66 6.53 12.12
N ALA A 160 -3.20 5.64 11.31
CA ALA A 160 -4.60 5.67 10.92
C ALA A 160 -5.56 5.55 12.10
N ALA A 161 -5.24 4.73 13.10
CA ALA A 161 -6.09 4.55 14.29
C ALA A 161 -6.30 5.86 15.07
N SER A 162 -5.22 6.63 15.25
CA SER A 162 -5.31 7.92 15.95
C SER A 162 -6.11 8.95 15.18
N LEU A 163 -5.94 8.99 13.86
CA LEU A 163 -6.69 9.91 13.00
C LEU A 163 -8.16 9.52 12.90
N ALA A 164 -8.47 8.23 12.74
CA ALA A 164 -9.83 7.74 12.72
C ALA A 164 -10.57 8.13 14.00
N ALA A 165 -9.98 7.81 15.16
CA ALA A 165 -10.55 8.13 16.45
C ALA A 165 -10.73 9.63 16.65
N PHE A 166 -9.73 10.44 16.31
CA PHE A 166 -9.83 11.91 16.43
C PHE A 166 -11.00 12.47 15.61
N TRP A 167 -11.14 12.01 14.35
CA TRP A 167 -12.20 12.51 13.48
C TRP A 167 -13.59 12.04 13.92
N THR A 168 -13.77 10.74 14.21
CA THR A 168 -15.08 10.20 14.57
C THR A 168 -15.57 10.69 15.92
N ASP A 169 -14.70 10.78 16.92
CA ASP A 169 -15.08 11.15 18.29
C ASP A 169 -15.18 12.67 18.51
N SER A 170 -14.38 13.48 17.77
CA SER A 170 -14.24 14.91 18.09
C SER A 170 -14.87 15.85 17.07
N VAL A 171 -14.94 15.47 15.79
CA VAL A 171 -15.31 16.41 14.71
C VAL A 171 -16.49 15.88 13.88
N GLY A 172 -16.38 14.67 13.37
CA GLY A 172 -17.40 14.03 12.56
C GLY A 172 -16.81 13.12 11.48
N TRP A 173 -17.55 12.08 11.09
CA TRP A 173 -17.11 11.06 10.13
C TRP A 173 -16.70 11.62 8.76
N GLN A 174 -17.26 12.76 8.34
CA GLN A 174 -16.92 13.40 7.06
C GLN A 174 -15.43 13.74 6.96
N PHE A 175 -14.82 14.09 8.09
CA PHE A 175 -13.40 14.45 8.16
C PHE A 175 -12.46 13.27 7.92
N THR A 176 -12.95 12.03 8.01
CA THR A 176 -12.18 10.85 7.59
C THR A 176 -11.81 10.90 6.10
N PHE A 177 -12.61 11.61 5.29
CA PHE A 177 -12.33 11.88 3.88
C PHE A 177 -11.64 13.24 3.67
N TRP A 178 -12.14 14.30 4.30
CA TRP A 178 -11.62 15.65 4.08
C TRP A 178 -10.22 15.88 4.63
N GLN A 179 -9.76 15.07 5.56
CA GLN A 179 -8.40 15.15 6.13
C GLN A 179 -7.29 15.13 5.08
N VAL A 180 -7.50 14.50 3.91
CA VAL A 180 -6.49 14.40 2.86
C VAL A 180 -6.44 15.62 1.95
N ILE A 181 -7.42 16.53 2.02
CA ILE A 181 -7.48 17.71 1.14
C ILE A 181 -6.27 18.62 1.36
N PRO A 182 -5.95 19.09 2.59
CA PRO A 182 -4.81 19.96 2.80
C PRO A 182 -3.48 19.33 2.36
N PRO A 183 -3.11 18.09 2.77
CA PRO A 183 -1.86 17.49 2.34
C PRO A 183 -1.83 17.21 0.84
N CYS A 184 -2.94 16.84 0.20
CA CYS A 184 -2.97 16.65 -1.26
C CYS A 184 -2.77 17.96 -2.04
N LEU A 185 -3.30 19.08 -1.57
CA LEU A 185 -3.05 20.38 -2.19
C LEU A 185 -1.59 20.79 -2.05
N ILE A 186 -1.00 20.61 -0.88
CA ILE A 186 0.44 20.84 -0.67
C ILE A 186 1.26 19.91 -1.58
N ALA A 187 0.92 18.63 -1.64
CA ALA A 187 1.56 17.66 -2.51
C ALA A 187 1.48 18.09 -3.99
N ALA A 188 0.30 18.50 -4.45
CA ALA A 188 0.09 18.95 -5.82
C ALA A 188 0.98 20.17 -6.17
N LEU A 189 1.09 21.14 -5.28
CA LEU A 189 2.00 22.29 -5.45
C LEU A 189 3.46 21.86 -5.54
N LEU A 190 3.90 20.98 -4.62
CA LEU A 190 5.29 20.50 -4.58
C LEU A 190 5.61 19.62 -5.81
N ILE A 191 4.70 18.75 -6.25
CA ILE A 191 4.83 17.93 -7.45
C ILE A 191 4.88 18.83 -8.69
N GLY A 192 3.93 19.77 -8.78
CA GLY A 192 3.82 20.71 -9.89
C GLY A 192 5.04 21.58 -10.08
N TRP A 193 5.70 21.98 -9.00
CA TRP A 193 6.92 22.79 -9.05
C TRP A 193 8.20 21.95 -9.11
N GLY A 194 8.25 20.84 -8.37
CA GLY A 194 9.49 20.10 -8.09
C GLY A 194 9.85 19.04 -9.11
N LEU A 195 8.87 18.25 -9.63
CA LEU A 195 9.19 17.18 -10.56
C LEU A 195 9.55 17.71 -11.96
N PRO A 196 10.55 17.10 -12.61
CA PRO A 196 10.90 17.39 -14.00
C PRO A 196 9.72 17.08 -14.94
N GLN A 197 9.59 17.88 -15.99
CA GLN A 197 8.60 17.66 -17.04
C GLN A 197 9.20 16.79 -18.14
N ASP A 198 8.73 15.55 -18.23
CA ASP A 198 9.07 14.66 -19.35
C ASP A 198 8.18 14.96 -20.58
N PRO A 199 8.65 14.67 -21.80
CA PRO A 199 7.82 14.74 -22.97
C PRO A 199 6.70 13.70 -22.93
N LEU A 200 5.59 14.02 -23.59
CA LEU A 200 4.50 13.05 -23.82
C LEU A 200 4.96 11.98 -24.81
N ARG A 201 4.64 10.72 -24.52
CA ARG A 201 4.98 9.56 -25.35
C ARG A 201 3.71 8.87 -25.84
N LEU A 202 2.85 9.62 -26.53
CA LEU A 202 1.55 9.12 -26.98
C LEU A 202 1.66 8.01 -28.03
N GLU A 203 2.83 7.88 -28.70
CA GLU A 203 3.13 6.76 -29.60
C GLU A 203 3.01 5.40 -28.92
N ARG A 204 3.17 5.33 -27.59
CA ARG A 204 3.02 4.08 -26.82
C ARG A 204 1.60 3.53 -26.86
N PHE A 205 0.58 4.36 -27.12
CA PHE A 205 -0.79 3.88 -27.29
C PHE A 205 -0.97 2.95 -28.49
N ARG A 206 -0.08 3.02 -29.49
CA ARG A 206 -0.08 2.08 -30.62
C ARG A 206 0.35 0.66 -30.21
N GLN A 207 1.02 0.55 -29.07
CA GLN A 207 1.54 -0.71 -28.51
C GLN A 207 0.91 -0.98 -27.13
N ILE A 208 -0.30 -0.45 -26.89
CA ILE A 208 -1.01 -0.65 -25.64
C ILE A 208 -1.41 -2.13 -25.52
N ASP A 209 -1.11 -2.70 -24.37
CA ASP A 209 -1.58 -4.02 -24.00
C ASP A 209 -2.99 -3.96 -23.41
N ALA A 210 -3.98 -3.72 -24.27
CA ALA A 210 -5.37 -3.66 -23.83
C ALA A 210 -5.88 -5.00 -23.27
N PRO A 211 -5.58 -6.18 -23.86
CA PRO A 211 -5.92 -7.47 -23.28
C PRO A 211 -5.29 -7.67 -21.89
N GLY A 212 -3.98 -7.37 -21.73
CA GLY A 212 -3.29 -7.47 -20.46
C GLY A 212 -3.88 -6.52 -19.41
N MET A 213 -4.17 -5.27 -19.76
CA MET A 213 -4.83 -4.33 -18.84
C MET A 213 -6.21 -4.83 -18.40
N LEU A 214 -7.05 -5.29 -19.32
CA LEU A 214 -8.39 -5.76 -19.00
C LEU A 214 -8.33 -7.03 -18.13
N THR A 215 -7.58 -8.04 -18.55
CA THR A 215 -7.51 -9.32 -17.83
C THR A 215 -6.80 -9.18 -16.50
N GLY A 216 -5.70 -8.41 -16.43
CA GLY A 216 -4.94 -8.17 -15.21
C GLY A 216 -5.73 -7.36 -14.19
N CYS A 217 -6.27 -6.19 -14.57
CA CYS A 217 -7.03 -5.33 -13.66
C CYS A 217 -8.31 -6.01 -13.19
N SER A 218 -9.08 -6.66 -14.09
CA SER A 218 -10.30 -7.36 -13.70
C SER A 218 -9.98 -8.59 -12.85
N GLY A 219 -8.94 -9.35 -13.19
CA GLY A 219 -8.54 -10.54 -12.45
C GLY A 219 -8.10 -10.21 -11.03
N ILE A 220 -7.26 -9.20 -10.83
CA ILE A 220 -6.80 -8.80 -9.50
C ILE A 220 -7.94 -8.16 -8.68
N ALA A 221 -8.80 -7.35 -9.33
CA ALA A 221 -9.94 -6.75 -8.66
C ALA A 221 -10.93 -7.82 -8.16
N LEU A 222 -11.28 -8.81 -8.99
CA LEU A 222 -12.13 -9.93 -8.58
C LEU A 222 -11.49 -10.76 -7.45
N LEU A 223 -10.18 -10.99 -7.50
CA LEU A 223 -9.46 -11.70 -6.46
C LEU A 223 -9.53 -10.93 -5.12
N ILE A 224 -9.29 -9.62 -5.13
CA ILE A 224 -9.38 -8.78 -3.93
C ILE A 224 -10.81 -8.79 -3.37
N LEU A 225 -11.83 -8.62 -4.23
CA LEU A 225 -13.23 -8.68 -3.81
C LEU A 225 -13.59 -10.05 -3.22
N ALA A 226 -13.16 -11.15 -3.84
CA ALA A 226 -13.41 -12.48 -3.34
C ALA A 226 -12.74 -12.72 -1.97
N LEU A 227 -11.51 -12.24 -1.79
CA LEU A 227 -10.80 -12.36 -0.52
C LEU A 227 -11.47 -11.54 0.59
N THR A 228 -11.79 -10.28 0.33
CA THR A 228 -12.37 -9.36 1.34
C THR A 228 -13.81 -9.67 1.70
N GLN A 229 -14.57 -10.33 0.81
CA GLN A 229 -15.96 -10.73 1.06
C GLN A 229 -16.10 -12.22 1.42
N GLY A 230 -15.00 -12.98 1.36
CA GLY A 230 -15.00 -14.43 1.52
C GLY A 230 -15.55 -14.89 2.87
N GLU A 231 -15.05 -14.34 3.98
CA GLU A 231 -15.50 -14.73 5.33
C GLU A 231 -16.99 -14.40 5.54
N ARG A 232 -17.41 -13.24 5.10
CA ARG A 232 -18.81 -12.80 5.24
C ARG A 232 -19.79 -13.65 4.45
N LEU A 233 -19.38 -14.17 3.29
CA LEU A 233 -20.21 -14.96 2.38
C LEU A 233 -19.94 -16.48 2.46
N ASP A 234 -19.31 -16.94 3.52
CA ASP A 234 -19.00 -18.36 3.75
C ASP A 234 -18.14 -19.03 2.66
N TRP A 235 -17.19 -18.28 2.10
CA TRP A 235 -16.18 -18.77 1.16
C TRP A 235 -16.77 -19.61 0.00
N PHE A 236 -16.34 -20.86 -0.11
CA PHE A 236 -16.73 -21.77 -1.20
C PHE A 236 -18.19 -22.24 -1.13
N GLN A 237 -18.93 -21.95 -0.05
CA GLN A 237 -20.36 -22.22 0.03
C GLN A 237 -21.17 -21.18 -0.76
N SER A 238 -20.58 -20.00 -1.02
CA SER A 238 -21.18 -18.96 -1.85
C SER A 238 -20.85 -19.18 -3.33
N PRO A 239 -21.88 -19.33 -4.20
CA PRO A 239 -21.67 -19.39 -5.65
C PRO A 239 -21.00 -18.10 -6.18
N LEU A 240 -21.25 -16.94 -5.55
CA LEU A 240 -20.68 -15.67 -5.92
C LEU A 240 -19.16 -15.67 -5.69
N ILE A 241 -18.70 -16.05 -4.49
CA ILE A 241 -17.26 -16.09 -4.17
C ILE A 241 -16.54 -17.13 -5.03
N SER A 242 -17.12 -18.34 -5.19
CA SER A 242 -16.57 -19.38 -6.06
C SER A 242 -16.46 -18.91 -7.51
N GLY A 243 -17.48 -18.22 -8.02
CA GLY A 243 -17.47 -17.63 -9.36
C GLY A 243 -16.44 -16.53 -9.51
N MET A 244 -16.30 -15.64 -8.52
CA MET A 244 -15.26 -14.59 -8.52
C MET A 244 -13.85 -15.19 -8.50
N LEU A 245 -13.58 -16.20 -7.66
CA LEU A 245 -12.26 -16.85 -7.58
C LEU A 245 -11.90 -17.59 -8.88
N LEU A 246 -12.84 -18.33 -9.47
CA LEU A 246 -12.61 -19.01 -10.74
C LEU A 246 -12.36 -18.02 -11.88
N SER A 247 -13.18 -16.97 -11.95
CA SER A 247 -13.00 -15.90 -12.94
C SER A 247 -11.69 -15.16 -12.76
N ALA A 248 -11.32 -14.83 -11.51
CA ALA A 248 -10.04 -14.20 -11.19
C ALA A 248 -8.87 -15.09 -11.61
N ALA A 249 -8.90 -16.37 -11.29
CA ALA A 249 -7.86 -17.34 -11.66
C ALA A 249 -7.71 -17.46 -13.17
N ALA A 250 -8.81 -17.55 -13.91
CA ALA A 250 -8.79 -17.62 -15.37
C ALA A 250 -8.24 -16.33 -16.01
N LEU A 251 -8.71 -15.16 -15.54
CA LEU A 251 -8.26 -13.86 -16.05
C LEU A 251 -6.79 -13.61 -15.73
N LEU A 252 -6.32 -13.91 -14.53
CA LEU A 252 -4.92 -13.77 -14.15
C LEU A 252 -4.02 -14.75 -14.91
N LEU A 253 -4.47 -15.97 -15.19
CA LEU A 253 -3.73 -16.91 -16.04
C LEU A 253 -3.57 -16.35 -17.46
N VAL A 254 -4.66 -15.86 -18.06
CA VAL A 254 -4.62 -15.23 -19.39
C VAL A 254 -3.70 -14.00 -19.36
N PHE A 255 -3.79 -13.18 -18.32
CA PHE A 255 -2.88 -12.04 -18.10
C PHE A 255 -1.42 -12.46 -18.09
N LEU A 256 -1.04 -13.46 -17.27
CA LEU A 256 0.36 -13.93 -17.18
C LEU A 256 0.89 -14.47 -18.51
N ILE A 257 0.05 -15.20 -19.25
CA ILE A 257 0.41 -15.69 -20.58
C ILE A 257 0.62 -14.51 -21.54
N ASN A 258 -0.29 -13.54 -21.55
CA ASN A 258 -0.19 -12.36 -22.41
C ASN A 258 1.07 -11.53 -22.08
N GLU A 259 1.34 -11.26 -20.79
CA GLU A 259 2.51 -10.50 -20.33
C GLU A 259 3.86 -11.15 -20.71
N TRP A 260 3.87 -12.48 -20.84
CA TRP A 260 5.08 -13.19 -21.25
C TRP A 260 5.46 -12.93 -22.70
N TYR A 261 4.47 -12.77 -23.59
CA TYR A 261 4.67 -12.65 -25.03
C TYR A 261 4.52 -11.22 -25.55
N HIS A 262 3.88 -10.31 -24.81
CA HIS A 262 3.62 -8.95 -25.29
C HIS A 262 4.92 -8.12 -25.38
N PRO A 263 5.14 -7.35 -26.48
CA PRO A 263 6.39 -6.59 -26.67
C PRO A 263 6.57 -5.42 -25.69
N LEU A 264 5.48 -4.84 -25.20
CA LEU A 264 5.47 -3.77 -24.20
C LEU A 264 4.54 -4.14 -23.03
N PRO A 265 4.95 -5.11 -22.17
CA PRO A 265 4.11 -5.64 -21.12
C PRO A 265 3.90 -4.61 -20.01
N LEU A 266 2.88 -4.82 -19.17
CA LEU A 266 2.71 -4.09 -17.89
C LEU A 266 3.73 -4.61 -16.87
N PHE A 267 3.86 -5.93 -16.78
CA PHE A 267 4.82 -6.64 -15.95
C PHE A 267 5.86 -7.34 -16.82
N ARG A 268 7.11 -7.02 -16.60
CA ARG A 268 8.19 -7.76 -17.24
C ARG A 268 8.50 -9.02 -16.46
N LEU A 269 7.71 -10.10 -16.67
CA LEU A 269 7.80 -11.35 -15.92
C LEU A 269 9.20 -12.00 -15.99
N GLN A 270 9.94 -11.76 -17.08
CA GLN A 270 11.32 -12.22 -17.22
C GLN A 270 12.26 -11.67 -16.13
N MET A 271 11.90 -10.54 -15.51
CA MET A 271 12.67 -10.00 -14.38
C MET A 271 12.62 -10.92 -13.14
N LEU A 272 11.57 -11.74 -13.00
CA LEU A 272 11.45 -12.72 -11.92
C LEU A 272 12.52 -13.82 -11.98
N GLN A 273 13.21 -14.00 -13.09
CA GLN A 273 14.39 -14.88 -13.17
C GLN A 273 15.57 -14.35 -12.34
N ARG A 274 15.55 -13.05 -11.99
CA ARG A 274 16.57 -12.44 -11.13
C ARG A 274 16.27 -12.79 -9.67
N ARG A 275 17.04 -13.71 -9.12
CA ARG A 275 16.85 -14.25 -7.75
C ARG A 275 16.62 -13.18 -6.68
N ASN A 276 17.37 -12.08 -6.71
CA ASN A 276 17.23 -11.01 -5.71
C ASN A 276 15.88 -10.31 -5.79
N LEU A 277 15.33 -10.10 -7.00
CA LEU A 277 14.02 -9.48 -7.20
C LEU A 277 12.91 -10.38 -6.67
N THR A 278 12.88 -11.64 -7.09
CA THR A 278 11.87 -12.62 -6.67
C THR A 278 11.91 -12.87 -5.17
N HIS A 279 13.11 -13.09 -4.61
CA HIS A 279 13.28 -13.20 -3.16
C HIS A 279 12.80 -11.95 -2.44
N GLY A 280 13.11 -10.75 -2.97
CA GLY A 280 12.66 -9.50 -2.39
C GLY A 280 11.15 -9.35 -2.38
N LEU A 281 10.44 -9.73 -3.46
CA LEU A 281 8.99 -9.71 -3.54
C LEU A 281 8.34 -10.68 -2.54
N LEU A 282 8.86 -11.91 -2.43
CA LEU A 282 8.36 -12.92 -1.48
C LEU A 282 8.58 -12.49 -0.02
N VAL A 283 9.76 -11.98 0.31
CA VAL A 283 10.06 -11.51 1.67
C VAL A 283 9.22 -10.28 2.00
N LEU A 284 9.03 -9.36 1.05
CA LEU A 284 8.15 -8.19 1.26
C LEU A 284 6.72 -8.63 1.59
N ALA A 285 6.17 -9.60 0.85
CA ALA A 285 4.85 -10.15 1.12
C ALA A 285 4.75 -10.72 2.54
N GLY A 286 5.73 -11.54 2.96
CA GLY A 286 5.78 -12.11 4.31
C GLY A 286 5.91 -11.05 5.40
N VAL A 287 6.73 -10.03 5.21
CA VAL A 287 6.91 -8.93 6.18
C VAL A 287 5.63 -8.14 6.37
N LEU A 288 4.88 -7.89 5.30
CA LEU A 288 3.61 -7.18 5.39
C LEU A 288 2.56 -7.99 6.16
N MET A 289 2.54 -9.31 5.99
CA MET A 289 1.69 -10.20 6.79
C MET A 289 2.03 -10.14 8.28
N VAL A 290 3.31 -10.22 8.64
CA VAL A 290 3.77 -10.13 10.03
C VAL A 290 3.58 -8.72 10.59
N GLY A 291 3.75 -7.68 9.78
CA GLY A 291 3.61 -6.28 10.18
C GLY A 291 2.21 -5.93 10.72
N LEU A 292 1.16 -6.59 10.21
CA LEU A 292 -0.20 -6.42 10.73
C LEU A 292 -0.35 -6.90 12.18
N SER A 293 0.46 -7.84 12.65
CA SER A 293 0.42 -8.30 14.05
C SER A 293 0.72 -7.16 15.04
N GLY A 294 1.43 -6.12 14.62
CA GLY A 294 1.73 -4.96 15.46
C GLY A 294 0.55 -4.03 15.70
N SER A 295 -0.45 -4.02 14.83
CA SER A 295 -1.62 -3.13 14.94
C SER A 295 -2.94 -3.89 15.01
N ALA A 296 -3.17 -4.86 14.13
CA ALA A 296 -4.45 -5.56 14.04
C ALA A 296 -4.74 -6.45 15.25
N LEU A 297 -3.75 -7.24 15.71
CA LEU A 297 -3.95 -8.14 16.86
C LEU A 297 -4.20 -7.39 18.18
N PRO A 298 -3.39 -6.39 18.57
CA PRO A 298 -3.69 -5.59 19.76
C PRO A 298 -5.02 -4.86 19.67
N SER A 299 -5.39 -4.36 18.48
CA SER A 299 -6.68 -3.69 18.25
C SER A 299 -7.85 -4.63 18.48
N ALA A 300 -7.80 -5.83 17.89
CA ALA A 300 -8.82 -6.85 18.06
C ALA A 300 -8.92 -7.31 19.52
N TYR A 301 -7.78 -7.53 20.19
CA TYR A 301 -7.73 -7.91 21.60
C TYR A 301 -8.45 -6.90 22.49
N PHE A 302 -8.10 -5.62 22.40
CA PHE A 302 -8.70 -4.59 23.24
C PHE A 302 -10.17 -4.33 22.89
N ALA A 303 -10.57 -4.48 21.64
CA ALA A 303 -11.95 -4.35 21.23
C ALA A 303 -12.83 -5.49 21.79
N GLN A 304 -12.33 -6.72 21.79
CA GLN A 304 -13.08 -7.91 22.20
C GLN A 304 -13.09 -8.13 23.73
N ILE A 305 -11.95 -7.91 24.40
CA ILE A 305 -11.81 -8.22 25.85
C ILE A 305 -12.17 -7.02 26.69
N ASP A 306 -11.65 -5.83 26.36
CA ASP A 306 -11.84 -4.64 27.18
C ASP A 306 -12.97 -3.73 26.65
N GLY A 307 -13.56 -4.03 25.49
CA GLY A 307 -14.58 -3.18 24.86
C GLY A 307 -14.04 -1.80 24.45
N PHE A 308 -12.73 -1.70 24.21
CA PHE A 308 -12.09 -0.42 23.86
C PHE A 308 -12.54 0.10 22.51
N ARG A 309 -12.81 1.40 22.45
CA ARG A 309 -12.94 2.13 21.18
C ARG A 309 -11.55 2.44 20.59
N THR A 310 -11.55 2.76 19.30
CA THR A 310 -10.32 3.08 18.54
C THR A 310 -9.46 4.15 19.23
N ALA A 311 -10.06 5.15 19.88
CA ALA A 311 -9.35 6.20 20.62
C ALA A 311 -8.48 5.67 21.78
N GLN A 312 -8.97 4.64 22.46
CA GLN A 312 -8.26 4.07 23.62
C GLN A 312 -7.07 3.20 23.20
N PHE A 313 -7.13 2.61 22.01
CA PHE A 313 -6.06 1.82 21.40
C PHE A 313 -5.03 2.69 20.63
N ALA A 314 -5.45 3.80 20.06
CA ALA A 314 -4.66 4.67 19.21
C ALA A 314 -3.24 5.03 19.75
N PRO A 315 -3.04 5.34 21.06
CA PRO A 315 -1.70 5.64 21.58
C PRO A 315 -0.71 4.49 21.40
N LEU A 316 -1.19 3.24 21.41
CA LEU A 316 -0.34 2.07 21.22
C LEU A 316 0.16 1.97 19.79
N ALA A 317 -0.69 2.23 18.78
CA ALA A 317 -0.30 2.25 17.39
C ALA A 317 0.70 3.39 17.07
N LEU A 318 0.57 4.55 17.74
CA LEU A 318 1.50 5.68 17.60
C LEU A 318 2.94 5.33 18.02
N THR A 319 3.14 4.36 18.90
CA THR A 319 4.49 3.92 19.30
C THR A 319 5.25 3.24 18.17
N ILE A 320 4.55 2.72 17.17
CA ILE A 320 5.16 2.25 15.92
C ILE A 320 5.22 3.40 14.91
N GLY A 321 4.11 4.11 14.70
CA GLY A 321 3.95 5.08 13.61
C GLY A 321 4.89 6.28 13.72
N LEU A 322 4.86 7.00 14.83
CA LEU A 322 5.65 8.24 14.97
C LEU A 322 7.16 8.04 14.85
N PRO A 323 7.77 7.01 15.47
CA PRO A 323 9.22 6.82 15.34
C PRO A 323 9.68 6.53 13.90
N GLN A 324 8.79 6.06 13.01
CA GLN A 324 9.13 5.79 11.62
C GLN A 324 9.68 7.03 10.89
N LEU A 325 9.21 8.22 11.26
CA LEU A 325 9.70 9.47 10.68
C LEU A 325 11.21 9.68 10.91
N LEU A 326 11.75 9.14 11.99
CA LEU A 326 13.17 9.21 12.33
C LEU A 326 13.93 7.92 12.01
N ILE A 327 13.32 6.76 12.29
CA ILE A 327 13.96 5.46 12.12
C ILE A 327 14.23 5.18 10.64
N ALA A 328 13.27 5.42 9.73
CA ALA A 328 13.44 5.10 8.33
C ALA A 328 14.59 5.89 7.65
N PRO A 329 14.71 7.22 7.81
CA PRO A 329 15.87 7.96 7.31
C PRO A 329 17.20 7.56 7.99
N LEU A 330 17.16 7.27 9.29
CA LEU A 330 18.35 6.82 10.04
C LEU A 330 18.87 5.49 9.50
N LEU A 331 17.99 4.52 9.25
CA LEU A 331 18.35 3.23 8.67
C LEU A 331 18.89 3.38 7.24
N ALA A 332 18.33 4.31 6.43
CA ALA A 332 18.87 4.62 5.13
C ALA A 332 20.29 5.21 5.23
N ALA A 333 20.54 6.09 6.20
CA ALA A 333 21.87 6.63 6.47
C ALA A 333 22.85 5.52 6.90
N LEU A 334 22.43 4.62 7.78
CA LEU A 334 23.24 3.49 8.24
C LEU A 334 23.58 2.54 7.08
N LEU A 335 22.62 2.21 6.22
CA LEU A 335 22.86 1.34 5.05
C LEU A 335 23.76 1.98 3.98
N ASN A 336 23.91 3.30 3.98
CA ASN A 336 24.89 3.99 3.13
C ASN A 336 26.33 3.87 3.66
N LEU A 337 26.53 3.42 4.89
CA LEU A 337 27.86 3.18 5.43
C LEU A 337 28.42 1.87 4.88
N ARG A 338 29.66 1.91 4.38
CA ARG A 338 30.30 0.77 3.71
C ARG A 338 30.51 -0.46 4.58
N TRP A 339 30.50 -0.32 5.91
CA TRP A 339 30.76 -1.39 6.86
C TRP A 339 29.48 -2.03 7.42
N ILE A 340 28.29 -1.52 7.05
CA ILE A 340 27.00 -2.12 7.41
C ILE A 340 26.48 -2.89 6.21
N ASP A 341 26.47 -4.23 6.30
CA ASP A 341 25.84 -5.09 5.29
C ASP A 341 24.33 -5.13 5.51
N CYS A 342 23.57 -4.97 4.42
CA CYS A 342 22.11 -5.06 4.43
C CYS A 342 21.58 -6.40 4.98
N ARG A 343 22.38 -7.48 4.88
CA ARG A 343 22.03 -8.80 5.41
C ARG A 343 21.95 -8.82 6.93
N TRP A 344 22.90 -8.17 7.61
CA TRP A 344 22.88 -8.07 9.08
C TRP A 344 21.69 -7.26 9.58
N MET A 345 21.38 -6.16 8.90
CA MET A 345 20.20 -5.35 9.22
C MET A 345 18.90 -6.16 9.01
N LEU A 346 18.80 -6.90 7.89
CA LEU A 346 17.66 -7.78 7.62
C LEU A 346 17.50 -8.85 8.70
N THR A 347 18.60 -9.52 9.07
CA THR A 347 18.59 -10.58 10.11
C THR A 347 18.19 -10.02 11.48
N ALA A 348 18.72 -8.85 11.84
CA ALA A 348 18.34 -8.18 13.09
C ALA A 348 16.87 -7.78 13.11
N GLY A 349 16.36 -7.21 12.00
CA GLY A 349 14.95 -6.89 11.84
C GLY A 349 14.05 -8.11 11.95
N ALA A 350 14.42 -9.21 11.28
CA ALA A 350 13.71 -10.48 11.40
C ALA A 350 13.69 -11.01 12.83
N GLY A 351 14.83 -10.96 13.53
CA GLY A 351 14.93 -11.35 14.94
C GLY A 351 14.01 -10.53 15.84
N MET A 352 13.93 -9.21 15.63
CA MET A 352 13.02 -8.34 16.40
C MET A 352 11.56 -8.69 16.13
N LEU A 353 11.16 -8.93 14.87
CA LEU A 353 9.78 -9.32 14.53
C LEU A 353 9.44 -10.70 15.09
N ILE A 354 10.35 -11.68 15.02
CA ILE A 354 10.15 -13.00 15.62
C ILE A 354 9.96 -12.88 17.12
N LEU A 355 10.82 -12.11 17.81
CA LEU A 355 10.72 -11.90 19.25
C LEU A 355 9.40 -11.21 19.61
N SER A 356 8.98 -10.22 18.85
CA SER A 356 7.68 -9.56 18.99
C SER A 356 6.51 -10.55 18.88
N CYS A 357 6.54 -11.44 17.89
CA CYS A 357 5.52 -12.49 17.74
C CYS A 357 5.54 -13.51 18.90
N LEU A 358 6.72 -13.94 19.33
CA LEU A 358 6.86 -14.86 20.49
C LEU A 358 6.33 -14.25 21.78
N MET A 359 6.58 -12.97 22.02
CA MET A 359 5.97 -12.24 23.14
C MET A 359 4.45 -12.15 22.98
N GLY A 360 3.95 -11.91 21.77
CA GLY A 360 2.53 -11.91 21.48
C GLY A 360 1.82 -13.25 21.73
N MET A 361 2.52 -14.39 21.65
CA MET A 361 1.95 -15.69 21.99
C MET A 361 1.64 -15.86 23.49
N GLN A 362 2.18 -15.00 24.35
CA GLN A 362 1.98 -15.03 25.81
C GLN A 362 0.83 -14.13 26.26
N ILE A 363 0.05 -13.56 25.34
CA ILE A 363 -1.08 -12.68 25.67
C ILE A 363 -2.12 -13.49 26.47
N THR A 364 -2.51 -12.91 27.62
CA THR A 364 -3.56 -13.41 28.50
C THR A 364 -4.68 -12.38 28.60
N SER A 365 -5.86 -12.76 29.11
CA SER A 365 -6.99 -11.84 29.32
C SER A 365 -6.73 -10.70 30.32
N GLU A 366 -5.62 -10.75 31.04
CA GLU A 366 -5.24 -9.71 32.02
C GLU A 366 -4.26 -8.68 31.47
N TRP A 367 -3.91 -8.77 30.18
CA TRP A 367 -2.94 -7.85 29.60
C TRP A 367 -3.53 -6.45 29.45
N ALA A 368 -2.88 -5.48 30.12
CA ALA A 368 -3.13 -4.06 29.95
C ALA A 368 -2.26 -3.48 28.82
N ARG A 369 -2.56 -2.26 28.39
CA ARG A 369 -1.77 -1.54 27.36
C ARG A 369 -0.28 -1.54 27.60
N GLN A 370 0.14 -1.49 28.87
CA GLN A 370 1.55 -1.44 29.26
C GLN A 370 2.34 -2.69 28.82
N ASN A 371 1.70 -3.85 28.79
CA ASN A 371 2.32 -5.11 28.43
C ASN A 371 2.67 -5.20 26.94
N PHE A 372 1.96 -4.44 26.11
CA PHE A 372 2.22 -4.38 24.66
C PHE A 372 3.40 -3.47 24.27
N TRP A 373 3.90 -2.59 25.15
CA TRP A 373 4.94 -1.62 24.78
C TRP A 373 6.20 -2.26 24.22
N ALA A 374 6.68 -3.35 24.85
CA ALA A 374 7.86 -4.05 24.36
C ALA A 374 7.66 -4.64 22.96
N ILE A 375 6.47 -5.22 22.70
CA ILE A 375 6.09 -5.72 21.39
C ILE A 375 6.09 -4.58 20.36
N GLN A 376 5.50 -3.43 20.70
CA GLN A 376 5.40 -2.26 19.81
C GLN A 376 6.78 -1.67 19.50
N VAL A 377 7.68 -1.58 20.47
CA VAL A 377 9.06 -1.10 20.24
C VAL A 377 9.81 -2.04 19.30
N LEU A 378 9.70 -3.36 19.49
CA LEU A 378 10.31 -4.34 18.59
C LEU A 378 9.74 -4.23 17.17
N GLN A 379 8.44 -3.98 17.01
CA GLN A 379 7.80 -3.75 15.72
C GLN A 379 8.27 -2.44 15.08
N ALA A 380 8.39 -1.36 15.86
CA ALA A 380 8.82 -0.05 15.37
C ALA A 380 10.20 -0.08 14.71
N PHE A 381 11.13 -0.89 15.23
CA PHE A 381 12.45 -1.09 14.62
C PHE A 381 12.44 -2.23 13.62
N GLY A 382 11.79 -3.35 13.91
CA GLY A 382 11.82 -4.57 13.11
C GLY A 382 11.22 -4.37 11.71
N GLN A 383 10.07 -3.70 11.59
CA GLN A 383 9.42 -3.48 10.29
C GLN A 383 10.31 -2.75 9.28
N PRO A 384 10.85 -1.55 9.56
CA PRO A 384 11.69 -0.84 8.58
C PRO A 384 13.06 -1.50 8.39
N MET A 385 13.61 -2.18 9.41
CA MET A 385 14.85 -2.97 9.29
C MET A 385 14.69 -4.21 8.40
N MET A 386 13.48 -4.70 8.18
CA MET A 386 13.19 -5.73 7.20
C MET A 386 12.93 -5.14 5.81
N ILE A 387 12.01 -4.17 5.72
CA ILE A 387 11.51 -3.66 4.44
C ILE A 387 12.62 -2.95 3.65
N LEU A 388 13.43 -2.08 4.29
CA LEU A 388 14.40 -1.28 3.58
C LEU A 388 15.55 -2.09 2.96
N PRO A 389 16.22 -3.04 3.68
CA PRO A 389 17.22 -3.92 3.06
C PRO A 389 16.68 -4.81 1.95
N VAL A 390 15.43 -5.29 2.09
CA VAL A 390 14.74 -6.07 1.05
C VAL A 390 14.57 -5.25 -0.22
N LEU A 391 14.05 -4.02 -0.10
CA LEU A 391 13.92 -3.10 -1.23
C LEU A 391 15.27 -2.76 -1.85
N MET A 392 16.30 -2.52 -1.05
CA MET A 392 17.65 -2.26 -1.52
C MET A 392 18.19 -3.44 -2.33
N SER A 393 18.11 -4.66 -1.80
CA SER A 393 18.57 -5.88 -2.46
C SER A 393 17.81 -6.15 -3.76
N ALA A 394 16.48 -6.06 -3.72
CA ALA A 394 15.64 -6.33 -4.87
C ALA A 394 15.80 -5.28 -5.98
N THR A 395 15.95 -4.00 -5.63
CA THR A 395 16.13 -2.92 -6.62
C THR A 395 17.56 -2.81 -7.14
N SER A 396 18.54 -3.44 -6.50
CA SER A 396 19.95 -3.45 -6.97
C SER A 396 20.12 -4.11 -8.33
N VAL A 397 19.26 -5.05 -8.67
CA VAL A 397 19.27 -5.78 -9.95
C VAL A 397 18.34 -5.17 -11.01
N VAL A 398 17.66 -4.07 -10.70
CA VAL A 398 16.75 -3.37 -11.60
C VAL A 398 17.49 -2.28 -12.34
N MET A 399 17.49 -2.35 -13.68
CA MET A 399 18.05 -1.30 -14.52
C MET A 399 17.13 -0.06 -14.56
N PRO A 400 17.66 1.15 -14.75
CA PRO A 400 16.85 2.38 -14.79
C PRO A 400 15.66 2.35 -15.77
N PRO A 401 15.77 1.78 -16.99
CA PRO A 401 14.62 1.66 -17.90
C PRO A 401 13.55 0.67 -17.42
N GLU A 402 13.90 -0.25 -16.52
CA GLU A 402 12.99 -1.26 -15.95
C GLU A 402 12.27 -0.77 -14.69
N GLY A 403 12.63 0.41 -14.18
CA GLY A 403 12.05 1.00 -12.98
C GLY A 403 10.51 0.99 -12.94
N PRO A 404 9.82 1.43 -14.00
CA PRO A 404 8.35 1.38 -14.05
C PRO A 404 7.76 -0.03 -13.91
N PHE A 405 8.36 -1.04 -14.56
CA PHE A 405 7.91 -2.45 -14.45
C PHE A 405 8.13 -3.00 -13.05
N ALA A 406 9.31 -2.75 -12.47
CA ALA A 406 9.60 -3.11 -11.09
C ALA A 406 8.63 -2.43 -10.11
N SER A 407 8.35 -1.14 -10.31
CA SER A 407 7.40 -0.38 -9.49
C SER A 407 6.00 -0.98 -9.55
N ALA A 408 5.50 -1.34 -10.75
CA ALA A 408 4.22 -2.01 -10.90
C ALA A 408 4.18 -3.34 -10.13
N MET A 409 5.19 -4.19 -10.30
CA MET A 409 5.27 -5.50 -9.61
C MET A 409 5.32 -5.35 -8.09
N PHE A 410 6.20 -4.47 -7.57
CA PHE A 410 6.33 -4.25 -6.12
C PHE A 410 5.04 -3.74 -5.49
N ASN A 411 4.38 -2.79 -6.13
CA ASN A 411 3.17 -2.19 -5.57
C ASN A 411 1.97 -3.13 -5.67
N THR A 412 1.83 -3.88 -6.75
CA THR A 412 0.76 -4.89 -6.88
C THR A 412 0.94 -6.01 -5.85
N VAL A 413 2.15 -6.55 -5.68
CA VAL A 413 2.44 -7.55 -4.65
C VAL A 413 2.20 -6.98 -3.26
N ARG A 414 2.63 -5.74 -3.00
CA ARG A 414 2.40 -5.07 -1.72
C ARG A 414 0.90 -4.90 -1.43
N GLY A 415 0.14 -4.35 -2.39
CA GLY A 415 -1.30 -4.14 -2.22
C GLY A 415 -2.04 -5.45 -1.99
N PHE A 416 -1.79 -6.45 -2.83
CA PHE A 416 -2.34 -7.79 -2.65
C PHE A 416 -1.99 -8.40 -1.29
N SER A 417 -0.71 -8.37 -0.90
CA SER A 417 -0.26 -8.95 0.36
C SER A 417 -0.85 -8.26 1.58
N SER A 418 -1.05 -6.94 1.52
CA SER A 418 -1.69 -6.18 2.60
C SER A 418 -3.14 -6.61 2.81
N VAL A 419 -3.89 -6.80 1.72
CA VAL A 419 -5.28 -7.28 1.79
C VAL A 419 -5.32 -8.75 2.24
N ALA A 420 -4.52 -9.61 1.63
CA ALA A 420 -4.45 -11.03 1.98
C ALA A 420 -4.07 -11.23 3.46
N ALA A 421 -3.17 -10.42 3.98
CA ALA A 421 -2.78 -10.48 5.40
C ALA A 421 -3.95 -10.10 6.33
N GLY A 422 -4.71 -9.05 6.00
CA GLY A 422 -5.92 -8.66 6.74
C GLY A 422 -6.93 -9.80 6.79
N VAL A 423 -7.25 -10.36 5.63
CA VAL A 423 -8.19 -11.47 5.49
C VAL A 423 -7.74 -12.72 6.26
N LEU A 424 -6.43 -13.06 6.21
CA LEU A 424 -5.90 -14.20 6.96
C LEU A 424 -6.01 -14.02 8.47
N VAL A 425 -5.73 -12.82 8.98
CA VAL A 425 -5.88 -12.51 10.41
C VAL A 425 -7.35 -12.57 10.82
N GLU A 426 -8.24 -11.96 10.07
CA GLU A 426 -9.68 -11.98 10.34
C GLU A 426 -10.23 -13.40 10.34
N ASN A 427 -9.94 -14.17 9.31
CA ASN A 427 -10.37 -15.57 9.17
C ASN A 427 -9.86 -16.44 10.33
N PHE A 428 -8.58 -16.27 10.71
CA PHE A 428 -8.01 -16.98 11.84
C PHE A 428 -8.72 -16.62 13.15
N LEU A 429 -9.00 -15.36 13.41
CA LEU A 429 -9.70 -14.92 14.62
C LEU A 429 -11.12 -15.48 14.67
N THR A 430 -11.88 -15.39 13.58
CA THR A 430 -13.26 -15.91 13.50
C THR A 430 -13.31 -17.44 13.72
N HIS A 431 -12.38 -18.18 13.11
CA HIS A 431 -12.32 -19.62 13.31
C HIS A 431 -11.98 -20.01 14.77
N ARG A 432 -11.07 -19.28 15.41
CA ARG A 432 -10.72 -19.49 16.82
C ARG A 432 -11.88 -19.15 17.74
N GLU A 433 -12.61 -18.09 17.47
CA GLU A 433 -13.80 -17.70 18.22
C GLU A 433 -14.88 -18.77 18.10
N LYS A 434 -15.21 -19.22 16.89
CA LYS A 434 -16.15 -20.33 16.65
C LYS A 434 -15.73 -21.61 17.38
N PHE A 435 -14.45 -21.96 17.35
CA PHE A 435 -13.93 -23.14 18.05
C PHE A 435 -14.13 -23.06 19.57
N HIS A 436 -13.84 -21.94 20.20
CA HIS A 436 -13.98 -21.76 21.64
C HIS A 436 -15.43 -21.51 22.09
N SER A 437 -16.33 -21.08 21.21
CA SER A 437 -17.75 -20.94 21.53
C SER A 437 -18.51 -22.28 21.52
N HIS A 438 -17.95 -23.31 20.90
CA HIS A 438 -18.51 -24.66 20.85
C HIS A 438 -17.89 -25.65 21.87
N THR A 439 -16.84 -25.24 22.57
CA THR A 439 -16.22 -25.96 23.69
C THR A 439 -16.58 -25.34 25.02
#